data_a3bd42b72a4274234ff777ec5719fdce
#
_entry.id   a3bd42b72a4274234ff777ec5719fdce
#
_cell.length_a   1.000
_cell.length_b   1.000
_cell.length_c   1.000
_cell.angle_alpha   90.00
_cell.angle_beta   90.00
_cell.angle_gamma   90.00
#
_symmetry.space_group_name_H-M   'P 1'
#
loop_
_entity.id
_entity.type
_entity.pdbx_description
1 polymer ?
#
loop_
_entity_poly.entity_id
_entity_poly.type
_entity_poly.pdbx_seq_one_letter_code
_entity_poly.pdbx_strand_id
1 'polypeptide(L)'
;LNTNQPKTDLSSTEISNPIQSNPPTPAGARMGTDRMGARECYREVILDNIEYSYLVQDSHIDREQLDEIVDLIVDTVCSARKVIRIAGDDYPAEVVKSRFMKLDSSHVQYAMDCMKDNTTYVRNIKKYLLAALYNAPTTINSYYSSLVQHDMYGDGQRGRG
;
A
#
# COMPACT_ATOMS: atom_id res chain seq x y z
N LEU A 1 -4.03 64.37 -28.39
CA LEU A 1 -4.48 64.19 -27.71
C LEU A 1 -4.46 63.02 -27.30
N ASN A 2 -4.51 62.77 -26.99
CA ASN A 2 -4.80 61.92 -26.57
C ASN A 2 -4.47 60.74 -26.78
N THR A 3 -4.46 60.50 -27.07
CA THR A 3 -4.18 59.56 -27.60
C THR A 3 -3.23 58.67 -27.16
N ASN A 4 -2.59 58.94 -26.55
CA ASN A 4 -1.58 58.27 -26.13
C ASN A 4 -1.83 57.18 -25.37
N GLN A 5 -2.73 57.17 -24.74
CA GLN A 5 -3.00 56.22 -23.90
C GLN A 5 -2.95 54.92 -24.40
N PRO A 6 -3.34 54.65 -25.37
CA PRO A 6 -3.46 53.32 -25.81
C PRO A 6 -2.23 52.57 -25.75
N LYS A 7 -1.24 53.18 -25.92
CA LYS A 7 -0.07 52.47 -26.00
C LYS A 7 0.25 51.77 -24.82
N THR A 8 -0.06 52.26 -23.79
CA THR A 8 0.29 51.63 -22.61
C THR A 8 -0.29 50.33 -22.47
N ASP A 9 -1.43 50.23 -22.89
CA ASP A 9 -2.10 49.03 -22.70
C ASP A 9 -1.47 47.90 -23.41
N LEU A 10 -0.89 48.19 -24.46
CA LEU A 10 -0.30 47.19 -25.25
C LEU A 10 0.86 46.58 -24.55
N SER A 11 1.56 47.32 -23.91
CA SER A 11 2.73 46.76 -23.26
C SER A 11 2.37 45.81 -22.18
N SER A 12 1.35 46.11 -21.50
CA SER A 12 1.00 45.20 -20.45
C SER A 12 0.57 43.84 -20.96
N THR A 13 -0.01 43.83 -22.07
CA THR A 13 -0.45 42.59 -22.62
C THR A 13 0.69 41.69 -23.01
N GLU A 14 1.71 42.30 -23.47
CA GLU A 14 2.84 41.53 -23.91
C GLU A 14 3.54 40.83 -22.80
N ILE A 15 3.44 41.32 -21.65
CA ILE A 15 4.14 40.79 -20.53
C ILE A 15 3.67 39.42 -20.19
N SER A 16 2.43 39.16 -20.36
CA SER A 16 1.92 37.89 -19.97
C SER A 16 2.32 36.78 -20.90
N ASN A 17 2.64 37.11 -22.07
CA ASN A 17 2.85 36.08 -23.05
C ASN A 17 4.07 35.21 -22.83
N PRO A 18 5.13 35.73 -22.43
CA PRO A 18 6.34 34.92 -22.34
C PRO A 18 6.22 33.78 -21.42
N ILE A 19 5.29 33.86 -20.59
CA ILE A 19 5.18 32.84 -19.60
C ILE A 19 4.89 31.53 -20.18
N GLN A 20 4.32 31.52 -21.29
CA GLN A 20 3.93 30.29 -21.77
C GLN A 20 4.95 29.55 -22.46
N SER A 21 6.02 30.01 -22.66
CA SER A 21 7.01 29.32 -23.42
C SER A 21 7.60 28.11 -22.71
N ASN A 22 6.82 27.36 -22.11
CA ASN A 22 7.28 26.07 -21.66
C ASN A 22 7.54 25.19 -22.87
N PRO A 23 8.74 24.69 -23.03
CA PRO A 23 9.02 23.79 -24.12
C PRO A 23 8.18 22.53 -23.97
N PRO A 24 7.63 22.07 -25.04
CA PRO A 24 6.90 20.83 -24.99
C PRO A 24 7.85 19.72 -24.59
N THR A 25 7.63 19.19 -23.46
CA THR A 25 8.34 18.03 -23.00
C THR A 25 7.82 16.81 -23.74
N PRO A 26 8.68 16.01 -24.30
CA PRO A 26 8.23 14.77 -24.91
C PRO A 26 7.65 13.88 -23.82
N ALA A 27 6.35 13.82 -23.84
CA ALA A 27 5.60 13.17 -22.79
C ALA A 27 5.84 11.67 -22.69
N GLY A 28 6.28 11.05 -23.76
CA GLY A 28 6.43 9.61 -23.79
C GLY A 28 7.62 9.06 -23.05
N ALA A 29 8.72 9.79 -23.02
CA ALA A 29 9.96 9.29 -22.41
C ALA A 29 10.00 9.43 -20.89
N ARG A 30 9.26 10.39 -20.36
CA ARG A 30 9.27 10.64 -18.90
C ARG A 30 8.29 9.79 -18.12
N MET A 31 7.25 9.29 -18.74
CA MET A 31 6.26 8.47 -18.07
C MET A 31 6.82 7.14 -17.54
N GLY A 32 7.79 6.57 -18.23
CA GLY A 32 8.41 5.33 -17.79
C GLY A 32 9.31 5.50 -16.57
N THR A 33 10.11 6.55 -16.60
CA THR A 33 11.04 6.85 -15.51
C THR A 33 10.30 7.33 -14.27
N ASP A 34 9.26 8.12 -14.44
CA ASP A 34 8.47 8.62 -13.31
C ASP A 34 7.71 7.49 -12.60
N ARG A 35 7.25 6.50 -13.34
CA ARG A 35 6.57 5.34 -12.75
C ARG A 35 7.51 4.46 -11.95
N MET A 36 8.73 4.25 -12.45
CA MET A 36 9.73 3.49 -11.71
C MET A 36 10.17 4.24 -10.45
N GLY A 37 10.39 5.54 -10.57
CA GLY A 37 10.72 6.37 -9.42
C GLY A 37 9.61 6.41 -8.39
N ALA A 38 8.36 6.53 -8.84
CA ALA A 38 7.22 6.52 -7.92
C ALA A 38 7.07 5.16 -7.21
N ARG A 39 7.28 4.06 -7.93
CA ARG A 39 7.22 2.72 -7.34
C ARG A 39 8.29 2.53 -6.27
N GLU A 40 9.49 3.00 -6.52
CA GLU A 40 10.58 2.92 -5.56
C GLU A 40 10.29 3.77 -4.31
N CYS A 41 9.78 4.97 -4.49
CA CYS A 41 9.37 5.82 -3.38
C CYS A 41 8.29 5.15 -2.51
N TYR A 42 7.29 4.53 -3.14
CA TYR A 42 6.27 3.78 -2.39
C TYR A 42 6.88 2.59 -1.66
N ARG A 43 7.82 1.88 -2.30
CA ARG A 43 8.50 0.76 -1.67
C ARG A 43 9.26 1.20 -0.41
N GLU A 44 10.02 2.28 -0.49
CA GLU A 44 10.74 2.82 0.67
C GLU A 44 9.81 3.19 1.82
N VAL A 45 8.71 3.89 1.51
CA VAL A 45 7.72 4.26 2.52
C VAL A 45 7.07 3.03 3.16
N ILE A 46 6.77 2.01 2.36
CA ILE A 46 6.18 0.77 2.85
C ILE A 46 7.16 0.03 3.76
N LEU A 47 8.42 -0.10 3.35
CA LEU A 47 9.45 -0.76 4.16
C LEU A 47 9.65 -0.07 5.51
N ASP A 48 9.56 1.26 5.52
CA ASP A 48 9.67 2.06 6.73
C ASP A 48 8.44 1.86 7.63
N ASN A 49 7.24 1.92 7.05
CA ASN A 49 5.98 1.74 7.80
C ASN A 49 5.86 0.38 8.47
N ILE A 50 6.31 -0.68 7.80
CA ILE A 50 6.25 -2.04 8.35
C ILE A 50 7.46 -2.38 9.22
N GLU A 51 8.39 -1.45 9.38
CA GLU A 51 9.62 -1.69 10.14
C GLU A 51 10.40 -2.91 9.61
N TYR A 52 10.57 -2.97 8.30
CA TYR A 52 11.17 -4.12 7.61
C TYR A 52 12.51 -4.52 8.21
N SER A 53 13.38 -3.56 8.52
CA SER A 53 14.69 -3.81 9.10
C SER A 53 14.63 -4.49 10.47
N TYR A 54 13.56 -4.27 11.21
CA TYR A 54 13.28 -4.95 12.46
C TYR A 54 12.75 -6.37 12.22
N LEU A 55 11.79 -6.51 11.31
CA LEU A 55 11.19 -7.81 11.01
C LEU A 55 12.20 -8.84 10.49
N VAL A 56 13.15 -8.42 9.67
CA VAL A 56 14.17 -9.35 9.13
C VAL A 56 15.16 -9.85 10.18
N GLN A 57 15.22 -9.22 11.37
CA GLN A 57 16.08 -9.67 12.46
C GLN A 57 15.41 -10.74 13.31
N ASP A 58 14.11 -10.89 13.20
CA ASP A 58 13.37 -11.90 13.93
C ASP A 58 13.52 -13.26 13.25
N SER A 59 14.12 -14.21 13.94
CA SER A 59 14.34 -15.56 13.42
C SER A 59 13.05 -16.35 13.17
N HIS A 60 11.92 -15.90 13.70
CA HIS A 60 10.62 -16.54 13.48
C HIS A 60 9.94 -16.05 12.21
N ILE A 61 10.47 -15.00 11.59
CA ILE A 61 9.95 -14.42 10.37
C ILE A 61 10.62 -15.07 9.16
N ASP A 62 9.81 -15.65 8.29
CA ASP A 62 10.28 -16.13 7.01
C ASP A 62 10.52 -14.93 6.10
N ARG A 63 11.78 -14.71 5.75
CA ARG A 63 12.19 -13.57 4.94
C ARG A 63 11.63 -13.62 3.52
N GLU A 64 11.58 -14.78 2.91
CA GLU A 64 11.04 -14.92 1.56
C GLU A 64 9.55 -14.55 1.54
N GLN A 65 8.81 -15.01 2.53
CA GLN A 65 7.39 -14.67 2.68
C GLN A 65 7.20 -13.17 2.97
N LEU A 66 8.08 -12.58 3.77
CA LEU A 66 8.05 -11.15 4.05
C LEU A 66 8.28 -10.33 2.77
N ASP A 67 9.25 -10.72 1.97
CA ASP A 67 9.55 -10.05 0.70
C ASP A 67 8.36 -10.17 -0.29
N GLU A 68 7.71 -11.33 -0.35
CA GLU A 68 6.50 -11.52 -1.16
C GLU A 68 5.36 -10.59 -0.69
N ILE A 69 5.19 -10.42 0.61
CA ILE A 69 4.19 -9.52 1.18
C ILE A 69 4.49 -8.07 0.81
N VAL A 70 5.75 -7.66 0.93
CA VAL A 70 6.17 -6.30 0.53
C VAL A 70 5.87 -6.05 -0.94
N ASP A 71 6.23 -6.99 -1.81
CA ASP A 71 5.98 -6.86 -3.23
C ASP A 71 4.47 -6.78 -3.54
N LEU A 72 3.66 -7.56 -2.84
CA LEU A 72 2.21 -7.52 -2.99
C LEU A 72 1.63 -6.17 -2.57
N ILE A 73 2.11 -5.60 -1.47
CA ILE A 73 1.68 -4.28 -1.00
C ILE A 73 2.06 -3.21 -2.04
N VAL A 74 3.30 -3.23 -2.51
CA VAL A 74 3.78 -2.28 -3.52
C VAL A 74 2.99 -2.39 -4.81
N ASP A 75 2.76 -3.60 -5.29
CA ASP A 75 1.96 -3.86 -6.50
C ASP A 75 0.53 -3.31 -6.37
N THR A 76 -0.06 -3.49 -5.22
CA THR A 76 -1.42 -3.02 -4.93
C THR A 76 -1.47 -1.49 -4.90
N VAL A 77 -0.53 -0.87 -4.20
CA VAL A 77 -0.46 0.59 -4.08
C VAL A 77 -0.16 1.26 -5.43
N CYS A 78 0.70 0.65 -6.23
CA CYS A 78 1.09 1.17 -7.54
C CYS A 78 0.15 0.76 -8.68
N SER A 79 -0.91 0.01 -8.39
CA SER A 79 -1.84 -0.46 -9.40
C SER A 79 -2.55 0.71 -10.09
N ALA A 80 -2.65 0.63 -11.41
CA ALA A 80 -3.38 1.61 -12.22
C ALA A 80 -4.87 1.28 -12.33
N ARG A 81 -5.34 0.21 -11.73
CA ARG A 81 -6.74 -0.20 -11.76
C ARG A 81 -7.60 0.76 -10.96
N LYS A 82 -8.82 0.97 -11.40
CA LYS A 82 -9.80 1.78 -10.67
C LYS A 82 -10.46 1.01 -9.53
N VAL A 83 -10.50 -0.30 -9.68
CA VAL A 83 -11.15 -1.22 -8.73
C VAL A 83 -10.20 -2.37 -8.43
N ILE A 84 -10.13 -2.77 -7.18
CA ILE A 84 -9.35 -3.93 -6.73
C ILE A 84 -10.31 -4.93 -6.09
N ARG A 85 -10.25 -6.16 -6.55
CA ARG A 85 -11.08 -7.23 -6.03
C ARG A 85 -10.40 -7.91 -4.86
N ILE A 86 -11.10 -7.95 -3.73
CA ILE A 86 -10.60 -8.56 -2.49
C ILE A 86 -11.69 -9.45 -1.90
N ALA A 87 -11.39 -10.71 -1.69
CA ALA A 87 -12.30 -11.69 -1.11
C ALA A 87 -13.65 -11.80 -1.83
N GLY A 88 -13.67 -11.52 -3.12
CA GLY A 88 -14.89 -11.61 -3.92
C GLY A 88 -15.61 -10.29 -4.13
N ASP A 89 -15.29 -9.28 -3.34
CA ASP A 89 -15.91 -7.96 -3.43
C ASP A 89 -15.00 -6.96 -4.15
N ASP A 90 -15.61 -6.01 -4.81
CA ASP A 90 -14.91 -4.99 -5.56
C ASP A 90 -14.82 -3.70 -4.74
N TYR A 91 -13.62 -3.24 -4.49
CA TYR A 91 -13.35 -2.01 -3.73
C TYR A 91 -12.70 -0.94 -4.61
N PRO A 92 -13.02 0.34 -4.41
CA PRO A 92 -12.31 1.41 -5.09
C PRO A 92 -10.82 1.34 -4.79
N ALA A 93 -9.98 1.45 -5.81
CA ALA A 93 -8.53 1.33 -5.65
C ALA A 93 -7.97 2.35 -4.65
N GLU A 94 -8.52 3.54 -4.62
CA GLU A 94 -8.09 4.61 -3.69
C GLU A 94 -8.28 4.20 -2.22
N VAL A 95 -9.38 3.49 -1.93
CA VAL A 95 -9.65 3.00 -0.57
C VAL A 95 -8.63 1.94 -0.18
N VAL A 96 -8.36 0.99 -1.08
CA VAL A 96 -7.39 -0.08 -0.85
C VAL A 96 -5.99 0.48 -0.67
N LYS A 97 -5.56 1.38 -1.54
CA LYS A 97 -4.26 2.05 -1.45
C LYS A 97 -4.08 2.79 -0.14
N SER A 98 -5.08 3.58 0.24
CA SER A 98 -5.05 4.33 1.50
C SER A 98 -4.91 3.41 2.70
N ARG A 99 -5.58 2.27 2.68
CA ARG A 99 -5.50 1.27 3.75
C ARG A 99 -4.14 0.59 3.78
N PHE A 100 -3.61 0.22 2.63
CA PHE A 100 -2.30 -0.44 2.52
C PHE A 100 -1.14 0.48 2.90
N MET A 101 -1.25 1.78 2.66
CA MET A 101 -0.25 2.76 3.10
C MET A 101 -0.20 2.96 4.62
N LYS A 102 -1.18 2.43 5.34
CA LYS A 102 -1.24 2.51 6.81
C LYS A 102 -0.91 1.18 7.50
N LEU A 103 -0.54 0.18 6.74
CA LEU A 103 -0.11 -1.10 7.31
C LEU A 103 1.21 -0.91 8.06
N ASP A 104 1.33 -1.58 9.19
CA ASP A 104 2.51 -1.59 10.03
C ASP A 104 3.04 -3.02 10.24
N SER A 105 4.09 -3.16 11.03
CA SER A 105 4.70 -4.45 11.33
C SER A 105 3.73 -5.45 11.92
N SER A 106 2.82 -5.00 12.77
CA SER A 106 1.84 -5.89 13.41
C SER A 106 0.84 -6.48 12.42
N HIS A 107 0.44 -5.69 11.45
CA HIS A 107 -0.46 -6.15 10.38
C HIS A 107 0.21 -7.19 9.48
N VAL A 108 1.50 -6.98 9.17
CA VAL A 108 2.27 -7.94 8.37
C VAL A 108 2.46 -9.26 9.14
N GLN A 109 2.83 -9.19 10.41
CA GLN A 109 2.93 -10.38 11.26
C GLN A 109 1.61 -11.12 11.34
N TYR A 110 0.50 -10.40 11.52
CA TYR A 110 -0.82 -10.99 11.51
C TYR A 110 -1.11 -11.77 10.21
N ALA A 111 -0.80 -11.19 9.05
CA ALA A 111 -1.00 -11.87 7.78
C ALA A 111 -0.15 -13.13 7.66
N MET A 112 1.08 -13.10 8.15
CA MET A 112 1.98 -14.25 8.19
C MET A 112 1.46 -15.34 9.13
N ASP A 113 0.97 -14.96 10.30
CA ASP A 113 0.38 -15.89 11.27
C ASP A 113 -0.87 -16.56 10.71
N CYS A 114 -1.74 -15.80 10.04
CA CYS A 114 -2.88 -16.37 9.34
C CYS A 114 -2.49 -17.40 8.29
N MET A 115 -1.37 -17.20 7.61
CA MET A 115 -0.85 -18.17 6.66
C MET A 115 -0.35 -19.45 7.34
N LYS A 116 0.32 -19.31 8.48
CA LYS A 116 0.82 -20.45 9.24
C LYS A 116 -0.31 -21.28 9.83
N ASP A 117 -1.34 -20.61 10.34
CA ASP A 117 -2.50 -21.28 10.95
C ASP A 117 -3.41 -21.93 9.92
N ASN A 118 -3.33 -21.51 8.68
CA ASN A 118 -4.14 -22.08 7.63
C ASN A 118 -3.52 -23.39 7.12
N THR A 119 -3.96 -24.49 7.69
CA THR A 119 -3.49 -25.83 7.34
C THR A 119 -4.12 -26.37 6.05
N THR A 120 -5.11 -25.68 5.52
CA THR A 120 -5.73 -26.06 4.26
C THR A 120 -4.91 -25.56 3.09
N TYR A 121 -4.94 -26.32 2.00
CA TYR A 121 -4.24 -25.90 0.79
C TYR A 121 -4.84 -24.61 0.22
N VAL A 122 -4.05 -23.54 0.27
CA VAL A 122 -4.45 -22.26 -0.29
C VAL A 122 -4.15 -22.24 -1.79
N ARG A 123 -5.19 -22.31 -2.59
CA ARG A 123 -5.04 -22.38 -4.04
C ARG A 123 -4.43 -21.10 -4.65
N ASN A 124 -4.64 -19.96 -4.01
CA ASN A 124 -4.11 -18.68 -4.47
C ASN A 124 -3.60 -17.87 -3.28
N ILE A 125 -2.31 -17.99 -3.01
CA ILE A 125 -1.64 -17.34 -1.88
C ILE A 125 -1.74 -15.83 -1.98
N LYS A 126 -1.56 -15.26 -3.16
CA LYS A 126 -1.64 -13.79 -3.34
C LYS A 126 -3.02 -13.25 -3.00
N LYS A 127 -4.08 -13.90 -3.42
CA LYS A 127 -5.46 -13.49 -3.08
C LYS A 127 -5.73 -13.60 -1.60
N TYR A 128 -5.22 -14.66 -0.97
CA TYR A 128 -5.36 -14.86 0.47
C TYR A 128 -4.64 -13.77 1.25
N LEU A 129 -3.39 -13.50 0.94
CA LEU A 129 -2.59 -12.44 1.58
C LEU A 129 -3.19 -11.07 1.36
N LEU A 130 -3.69 -10.79 0.17
CA LEU A 130 -4.36 -9.53 -0.14
C LEU A 130 -5.57 -9.30 0.77
N ALA A 131 -6.38 -10.35 0.98
CA ALA A 131 -7.53 -10.30 1.87
C ALA A 131 -7.11 -10.17 3.34
N ALA A 132 -6.11 -10.92 3.78
CA ALA A 132 -5.59 -10.85 5.13
C ALA A 132 -5.05 -9.45 5.46
N LEU A 133 -4.25 -8.87 4.58
CA LEU A 133 -3.69 -7.52 4.75
C LEU A 133 -4.78 -6.45 4.74
N TYR A 134 -5.76 -6.57 3.85
CA TYR A 134 -6.87 -5.61 3.78
C TYR A 134 -7.70 -5.61 5.05
N ASN A 135 -7.94 -6.78 5.62
CA ASN A 135 -8.74 -6.94 6.82
C ASN A 135 -7.94 -6.75 8.11
N ALA A 136 -6.62 -6.84 8.08
CA ALA A 136 -5.77 -6.78 9.26
C ALA A 136 -6.11 -5.62 10.21
N PRO A 137 -6.26 -4.36 9.76
CA PRO A 137 -6.55 -3.25 10.66
C PRO A 137 -7.84 -3.40 11.46
N THR A 138 -8.80 -4.16 10.95
CA THR A 138 -10.10 -4.34 11.60
C THR A 138 -10.21 -5.64 12.38
N THR A 139 -9.43 -6.65 12.06
CA THR A 139 -9.58 -7.99 12.63
C THR A 139 -8.47 -8.38 13.60
N ILE A 140 -7.34 -7.67 13.58
CA ILE A 140 -6.16 -8.04 14.35
C ILE A 140 -6.42 -8.18 15.86
N ASN A 141 -7.14 -7.26 16.44
CA ASN A 141 -7.44 -7.29 17.86
C ASN A 141 -8.33 -8.47 18.24
N SER A 142 -9.34 -8.75 17.43
CA SER A 142 -10.24 -9.88 17.65
C SER A 142 -9.53 -11.21 17.51
N TYR A 143 -8.63 -11.32 16.55
CA TYR A 143 -7.83 -12.52 16.31
C TYR A 143 -6.96 -12.86 17.52
N TYR A 144 -6.14 -11.92 17.97
CA TYR A 144 -5.25 -12.16 19.11
C TYR A 144 -6.00 -12.33 20.42
N SER A 145 -7.11 -11.64 20.62
CA SER A 145 -7.99 -11.86 21.78
C SER A 145 -8.55 -13.28 21.79
N SER A 146 -8.93 -13.81 20.65
CA SER A 146 -9.42 -15.18 20.55
C SER A 146 -8.34 -16.20 20.85
N LEU A 147 -7.11 -15.97 20.40
CA LEU A 147 -5.98 -16.85 20.71
C LEU A 147 -5.69 -16.88 22.22
N VAL A 148 -5.63 -15.71 22.84
CA VAL A 148 -5.40 -15.61 24.30
C VAL A 148 -6.50 -16.34 25.06
N GLN A 149 -7.74 -16.17 24.67
CA GLN A 149 -8.86 -16.89 25.31
C GLN A 149 -8.76 -18.39 25.13
N HIS A 150 -8.38 -18.84 23.95
CA HIS A 150 -8.20 -20.25 23.66
C HIS A 150 -7.08 -20.84 24.55
N ASP A 151 -5.96 -20.15 24.66
CA ASP A 151 -4.83 -20.61 25.46
C ASP A 151 -5.14 -20.60 26.95
N MET A 152 -5.87 -19.60 27.43
CA MET A 152 -6.23 -19.51 28.85
C MET A 152 -7.32 -20.48 29.27
N TYR A 153 -8.28 -20.77 28.40
CA TYR A 153 -9.44 -21.62 28.74
C TYR A 153 -9.41 -23.00 28.10
N GLY A 154 -8.57 -23.19 27.07
CA GLY A 154 -8.46 -24.46 26.35
C GLY A 154 -7.68 -25.55 27.10
N ASP A 155 -6.78 -25.16 27.98
CA ASP A 155 -5.92 -26.10 28.70
C ASP A 155 -6.58 -26.66 29.98
N GLY A 156 -7.68 -26.04 30.41
CA GLY A 156 -8.38 -26.43 31.62
C GLY A 156 -9.23 -27.69 31.51
N GLN A 157 -9.46 -28.22 30.32
CA GLN A 157 -10.33 -29.39 30.14
C GLN A 157 -9.59 -30.71 29.94
N ARG A 158 -8.28 -30.72 29.87
CA ARG A 158 -7.50 -31.95 29.74
C ARG A 158 -7.16 -32.63 31.07
N GLY A 159 -7.64 -32.08 32.18
CA GLY A 159 -7.31 -32.60 33.52
C GLY A 159 -8.42 -33.32 34.26
N ARG A 160 -9.51 -33.70 33.61
CA ARG A 160 -10.55 -34.51 34.24
C ARG A 160 -10.92 -35.67 33.32
N GLY A 161 -10.11 -36.66 33.41
CA GLY A 161 -10.40 -37.96 32.83
C GLY A 161 -10.15 -39.03 33.82
#